data_b3d3f0960f8612f912af15f4115ab08e
#
_entry.id   b3d3f0960f8612f912af15f4115ab08e
#
_cell.length_a   1.000
_cell.length_b   1.000
_cell.length_c   1.000
_cell.angle_alpha   90.00
_cell.angle_beta   90.00
_cell.angle_gamma   90.00
#
_symmetry.space_group_name_H-M   'P 1'
#
loop_
_entity.id
_entity.type
_entity.pdbx_description
1 polymer ?
#
loop_
_entity_poly.entity_id
_entity_poly.type
_entity_poly.pdbx_seq_one_letter_code
_entity_poly.pdbx_strand_id
1 'polypeptide(L)'
;VDDAIVVLENIYRRHEHSPGIDRYTAAIEGTQQVGFAVIAASLTLVSIFGSVLFLEGIVARFFQSFAVVVTVGVLVSLFVSLTLTPMLCSRFLDVQPKRGAVYDRLGRLLDGLDRGYRRLLGWVLENRGKVLLVTLAIVLASGFFFARVDKDFIPTEDDARFMVSFRAPLGTSRATMEDLVDELYAVIRAHPEVKSAVIGIGF
;
A
#
# COMPACT_ATOMS: atom_id res chain seq x y z
N VAL A 1 1.61 -12.04 -3.48
CA VAL A 1 2.90 -12.77 -3.44
C VAL A 1 3.09 -13.45 -2.08
N ASP A 2 2.83 -12.78 -0.97
CA ASP A 2 3.00 -13.33 0.38
C ASP A 2 2.13 -14.56 0.62
N ASP A 3 0.89 -14.57 0.17
CA ASP A 3 0.01 -15.72 0.27
C ASP A 3 0.60 -16.98 -0.37
N ALA A 4 1.23 -16.83 -1.55
CA ALA A 4 1.88 -17.94 -2.24
C ALA A 4 3.10 -18.46 -1.47
N ILE A 5 3.85 -17.57 -0.80
CA ILE A 5 5.02 -17.94 0.02
C ILE A 5 4.55 -18.74 1.24
N VAL A 6 3.50 -18.29 1.92
CA VAL A 6 2.93 -18.99 3.09
C VAL A 6 2.46 -20.39 2.71
N VAL A 7 1.73 -20.53 1.59
CA VAL A 7 1.27 -21.83 1.10
C VAL A 7 2.45 -22.72 0.73
N LEU A 8 3.42 -22.21 -0.02
CA LEU A 8 4.62 -22.95 -0.41
C LEU A 8 5.43 -23.42 0.81
N GLU A 9 5.67 -22.51 1.78
CA GLU A 9 6.38 -22.87 3.00
C GLU A 9 5.70 -23.99 3.77
N ASN A 10 4.38 -23.89 3.92
CA ASN A 10 3.64 -24.92 4.66
C ASN A 10 3.66 -26.27 3.94
N ILE A 11 3.54 -26.30 2.61
CA ILE A 11 3.70 -27.51 1.81
C ILE A 11 5.09 -28.08 1.96
N TYR A 12 6.14 -27.26 1.88
CA TYR A 12 7.52 -27.65 2.07
C TYR A 12 7.74 -28.28 3.43
N ARG A 13 7.31 -27.60 4.50
CA ARG A 13 7.42 -28.09 5.89
C ARG A 13 6.68 -29.40 6.09
N ARG A 14 5.50 -29.54 5.48
CA ARG A 14 4.72 -30.80 5.56
C ARG A 14 5.47 -31.96 4.89
N HIS A 15 6.06 -31.71 3.73
CA HIS A 15 6.82 -32.72 3.02
C HIS A 15 8.14 -33.09 3.73
N GLU A 16 8.84 -32.09 4.32
CA GLU A 16 10.08 -32.29 5.05
C GLU A 16 9.87 -33.09 6.36
N HIS A 17 8.82 -32.80 7.11
CA HIS A 17 8.58 -33.42 8.43
C HIS A 17 7.83 -34.76 8.37
N SER A 18 7.40 -35.20 7.21
CA SER A 18 6.68 -36.48 7.04
C SER A 18 7.40 -37.36 6.03
N PRO A 19 8.45 -38.08 6.45
CA PRO A 19 9.17 -39.01 5.56
C PRO A 19 8.23 -40.04 4.95
N GLY A 20 8.17 -40.10 3.61
CA GLY A 20 7.32 -41.04 2.88
C GLY A 20 5.97 -40.51 2.42
N ILE A 21 5.62 -39.26 2.74
CA ILE A 21 4.43 -38.64 2.16
C ILE A 21 4.69 -38.27 0.70
N ASP A 22 3.73 -38.59 -0.17
CA ASP A 22 3.81 -38.19 -1.57
C ASP A 22 3.66 -36.66 -1.74
N ARG A 23 4.35 -36.11 -2.73
CA ARG A 23 4.34 -34.66 -3.04
C ARG A 23 2.92 -34.11 -3.25
N TYR A 24 2.06 -34.90 -3.89
CA TYR A 24 0.67 -34.53 -4.15
C TYR A 24 -0.12 -34.43 -2.85
N THR A 25 -0.01 -35.41 -1.97
CA THR A 25 -0.65 -35.43 -0.66
C THR A 25 -0.14 -34.29 0.23
N ALA A 26 1.20 -34.07 0.24
CA ALA A 26 1.79 -32.94 0.96
C ALA A 26 1.27 -31.58 0.48
N ALA A 27 1.08 -31.43 -0.85
CA ALA A 27 0.54 -30.20 -1.43
C ALA A 27 -0.92 -29.95 -1.02
N ILE A 28 -1.76 -30.99 -1.00
CA ILE A 28 -3.16 -30.87 -0.57
C ILE A 28 -3.24 -30.53 0.92
N GLU A 29 -2.62 -31.35 1.78
CA GLU A 29 -2.69 -31.18 3.21
C GLU A 29 -2.06 -29.87 3.68
N GLY A 30 -0.89 -29.50 3.12
CA GLY A 30 -0.23 -28.25 3.43
C GLY A 30 -1.07 -27.03 3.02
N THR A 31 -1.74 -27.09 1.88
CA THR A 31 -2.64 -26.00 1.45
C THR A 31 -3.88 -25.91 2.33
N GLN A 32 -4.50 -27.04 2.68
CA GLN A 32 -5.70 -27.05 3.54
C GLN A 32 -5.44 -26.46 4.92
N GLN A 33 -4.26 -26.68 5.50
CA GLN A 33 -3.90 -26.15 6.82
C GLN A 33 -3.90 -24.62 6.88
N VAL A 34 -3.43 -23.96 5.81
CA VAL A 34 -3.30 -22.50 5.79
C VAL A 34 -4.35 -21.80 4.94
N GLY A 35 -5.10 -22.56 4.12
CA GLY A 35 -6.04 -22.01 3.14
C GLY A 35 -7.07 -21.07 3.75
N PHE A 36 -7.65 -21.43 4.89
CA PHE A 36 -8.62 -20.56 5.58
C PHE A 36 -7.99 -19.25 6.03
N ALA A 37 -6.78 -19.29 6.59
CA ALA A 37 -6.07 -18.09 7.04
C ALA A 37 -5.72 -17.17 5.87
N VAL A 38 -5.27 -17.74 4.76
CA VAL A 38 -4.95 -16.99 3.52
C VAL A 38 -6.21 -16.34 2.95
N ILE A 39 -7.33 -17.06 2.86
CA ILE A 39 -8.61 -16.50 2.41
C ILE A 39 -9.06 -15.36 3.33
N ALA A 40 -9.01 -15.56 4.65
CA ALA A 40 -9.44 -14.55 5.61
C ALA A 40 -8.59 -13.28 5.52
N ALA A 41 -7.27 -13.40 5.39
CA ALA A 41 -6.35 -12.27 5.22
C ALA A 41 -6.64 -11.51 3.92
N SER A 42 -6.79 -12.22 2.80
CA SER A 42 -7.08 -11.61 1.50
C SER A 42 -8.44 -10.93 1.48
N LEU A 43 -9.49 -11.54 2.08
CA LEU A 43 -10.82 -10.92 2.19
C LEU A 43 -10.80 -9.67 3.08
N THR A 44 -9.98 -9.65 4.12
CA THR A 44 -9.78 -8.45 4.95
C THR A 44 -9.20 -7.30 4.10
N LEU A 45 -8.18 -7.56 3.30
CA LEU A 45 -7.61 -6.56 2.39
C LEU A 45 -8.64 -6.08 1.35
N VAL A 46 -9.37 -7.01 0.74
CA VAL A 46 -10.45 -6.68 -0.21
C VAL A 46 -11.52 -5.79 0.45
N SER A 47 -11.89 -6.07 1.70
CA SER A 47 -12.86 -5.26 2.44
C SER A 47 -12.35 -3.84 2.72
N ILE A 48 -11.06 -3.71 3.08
CA ILE A 48 -10.44 -2.40 3.34
C ILE A 48 -10.39 -1.57 2.05
N PHE A 49 -9.82 -2.11 0.98
CA PHE A 49 -9.70 -1.38 -0.29
C PHE A 49 -11.06 -1.23 -1.00
N GLY A 50 -11.95 -2.23 -0.87
CA GLY A 50 -13.30 -2.18 -1.40
C GLY A 50 -14.12 -1.06 -0.76
N SER A 51 -13.91 -0.73 0.51
CA SER A 51 -14.61 0.37 1.18
C SER A 51 -14.27 1.75 0.57
N VAL A 52 -13.08 1.90 -0.01
CA VAL A 52 -12.64 3.13 -0.69
C VAL A 52 -13.50 3.43 -1.93
N LEU A 53 -14.07 2.40 -2.55
CA LEU A 53 -14.94 2.57 -3.74
C LEU A 53 -16.25 3.31 -3.43
N PHE A 54 -16.65 3.34 -2.16
CA PHE A 54 -17.86 4.04 -1.69
C PHE A 54 -17.59 5.46 -1.20
N LEU A 55 -16.34 5.93 -1.24
CA LEU A 55 -16.00 7.31 -0.90
C LEU A 55 -16.46 8.27 -2.01
N GLU A 56 -16.83 9.48 -1.60
CA GLU A 56 -17.23 10.57 -2.49
C GLU A 56 -16.26 11.76 -2.41
N GLY A 57 -16.22 12.57 -3.46
CA GLY A 57 -15.41 13.79 -3.51
C GLY A 57 -14.12 13.65 -4.34
N ILE A 58 -13.32 14.74 -4.34
CA ILE A 58 -12.09 14.81 -5.15
C ILE A 58 -11.06 13.77 -4.71
N VAL A 59 -10.88 13.60 -3.42
CA VAL A 59 -9.96 12.62 -2.82
C VAL A 59 -10.34 11.19 -3.25
N ALA A 60 -11.65 10.89 -3.24
CA ALA A 60 -12.16 9.60 -3.65
C ALA A 60 -11.77 9.23 -5.09
N ARG A 61 -11.83 10.18 -6.02
CA ARG A 61 -11.48 9.94 -7.43
C ARG A 61 -10.03 9.50 -7.63
N PHE A 62 -9.10 10.02 -6.83
CA PHE A 62 -7.70 9.59 -6.86
C PHE A 62 -7.53 8.17 -6.31
N PHE A 63 -8.20 7.86 -5.20
CA PHE A 63 -8.04 6.57 -4.53
C PHE A 63 -8.84 5.44 -5.15
N GLN A 64 -9.98 5.71 -5.83
CA GLN A 64 -10.81 4.67 -6.44
C GLN A 64 -10.04 3.84 -7.46
N SER A 65 -9.28 4.46 -8.37
CA SER A 65 -8.49 3.72 -9.36
C SER A 65 -7.45 2.82 -8.70
N PHE A 66 -6.78 3.31 -7.65
CA PHE A 66 -5.84 2.54 -6.87
C PHE A 66 -6.53 1.38 -6.15
N ALA A 67 -7.68 1.64 -5.50
CA ALA A 67 -8.43 0.62 -4.78
C ALA A 67 -8.91 -0.52 -5.68
N VAL A 68 -9.37 -0.22 -6.90
CA VAL A 68 -9.74 -1.24 -7.90
C VAL A 68 -8.54 -2.12 -8.24
N VAL A 69 -7.41 -1.52 -8.59
CA VAL A 69 -6.19 -2.26 -8.98
C VAL A 69 -5.72 -3.17 -7.86
N VAL A 70 -5.67 -2.66 -6.61
CA VAL A 70 -5.25 -3.45 -5.45
C VAL A 70 -6.23 -4.57 -5.16
N THR A 71 -7.55 -4.31 -5.18
CA THR A 71 -8.58 -5.32 -4.93
C THR A 71 -8.50 -6.46 -5.95
N VAL A 72 -8.41 -6.13 -7.24
CA VAL A 72 -8.27 -7.14 -8.30
C VAL A 72 -6.94 -7.90 -8.15
N GLY A 73 -5.85 -7.19 -7.87
CA GLY A 73 -4.54 -7.81 -7.64
C GLY A 73 -4.55 -8.80 -6.47
N VAL A 74 -5.20 -8.47 -5.36
CA VAL A 74 -5.34 -9.36 -4.19
C VAL A 74 -6.17 -10.59 -4.54
N LEU A 75 -7.29 -10.44 -5.25
CA LEU A 75 -8.13 -11.57 -5.67
C LEU A 75 -7.40 -12.51 -6.64
N VAL A 76 -6.66 -11.97 -7.60
CA VAL A 76 -5.82 -12.77 -8.51
C VAL A 76 -4.70 -13.48 -7.73
N SER A 77 -4.05 -12.78 -6.79
CA SER A 77 -3.03 -13.36 -5.92
C SER A 77 -3.59 -14.55 -5.10
N LEU A 78 -4.75 -14.37 -4.49
CA LEU A 78 -5.44 -15.41 -3.74
C LEU A 78 -5.72 -16.64 -4.62
N PHE A 79 -6.27 -16.42 -5.81
CA PHE A 79 -6.55 -17.51 -6.75
C PHE A 79 -5.29 -18.28 -7.14
N VAL A 80 -4.22 -17.56 -7.50
CA VAL A 80 -2.92 -18.16 -7.87
C VAL A 80 -2.31 -18.91 -6.69
N SER A 81 -2.36 -18.35 -5.49
CA SER A 81 -1.77 -18.95 -4.29
C SER A 81 -2.45 -20.26 -3.89
N LEU A 82 -3.76 -20.36 -4.08
CA LEU A 82 -4.53 -21.57 -3.71
C LEU A 82 -4.65 -22.61 -4.84
N THR A 83 -4.30 -22.27 -6.07
CA THR A 83 -4.41 -23.18 -7.24
C THR A 83 -3.05 -23.48 -7.86
N LEU A 84 -2.40 -22.46 -8.42
CA LEU A 84 -1.15 -22.64 -9.15
C LEU A 84 0.01 -23.05 -8.23
N THR A 85 0.12 -22.45 -7.04
CA THR A 85 1.20 -22.76 -6.11
C THR A 85 1.17 -24.22 -5.65
N PRO A 86 0.06 -24.78 -5.15
CA PRO A 86 0.01 -26.20 -4.80
C PRO A 86 0.25 -27.12 -5.99
N MET A 87 -0.26 -26.77 -7.16
CA MET A 87 -0.05 -27.55 -8.39
C MET A 87 1.43 -27.60 -8.78
N LEU A 88 2.12 -26.46 -8.72
CA LEU A 88 3.57 -26.42 -8.99
C LEU A 88 4.37 -27.18 -7.93
N CYS A 89 4.01 -27.05 -6.65
CA CYS A 89 4.64 -27.80 -5.56
C CYS A 89 4.48 -29.30 -5.75
N SER A 90 3.29 -29.79 -6.11
CA SER A 90 3.05 -31.23 -6.32
C SER A 90 3.92 -31.82 -7.44
N ARG A 91 4.35 -31.00 -8.41
CA ARG A 91 5.14 -31.46 -9.57
C ARG A 91 6.64 -31.21 -9.43
N PHE A 92 7.00 -30.06 -8.89
CA PHE A 92 8.39 -29.55 -8.98
C PHE A 92 9.10 -29.43 -7.62
N LEU A 93 8.36 -29.54 -6.48
CA LEU A 93 8.98 -29.36 -5.19
C LEU A 93 9.91 -30.56 -4.89
N ASP A 94 11.20 -30.27 -4.74
CA ASP A 94 12.20 -31.24 -4.32
C ASP A 94 12.82 -30.80 -3.00
N VAL A 95 12.66 -31.62 -1.97
CA VAL A 95 13.16 -31.34 -0.60
C VAL A 95 14.59 -31.87 -0.41
N GLN A 96 15.18 -32.49 -1.45
CA GLN A 96 16.55 -32.99 -1.33
C GLN A 96 17.54 -31.81 -1.25
N PRO A 97 18.44 -31.82 -0.26
CA PRO A 97 19.43 -30.76 -0.11
C PRO A 97 20.39 -30.75 -1.30
N LYS A 98 20.27 -29.75 -2.18
CA LYS A 98 21.25 -29.49 -3.23
C LYS A 98 22.55 -29.00 -2.57
N ARG A 99 23.57 -29.81 -2.53
CA ARG A 99 24.90 -29.44 -2.03
C ARG A 99 25.62 -28.58 -3.07
N GLY A 100 25.98 -27.36 -2.70
CA GLY A 100 26.78 -26.46 -3.52
C GLY A 100 27.37 -25.33 -2.69
N ALA A 101 28.58 -24.87 -3.02
CA ALA A 101 29.28 -23.85 -2.24
C ALA A 101 28.50 -22.53 -2.07
N VAL A 102 27.69 -22.17 -3.02
CA VAL A 102 26.82 -20.97 -2.96
C VAL A 102 25.67 -21.22 -1.98
N TYR A 103 25.05 -22.40 -2.03
CA TYR A 103 23.99 -22.79 -1.12
C TYR A 103 24.46 -22.81 0.34
N ASP A 104 25.65 -23.36 0.59
CA ASP A 104 26.23 -23.42 1.92
C ASP A 104 26.64 -22.04 2.48
N ARG A 105 27.03 -21.10 1.61
CA ARG A 105 27.28 -19.70 2.03
C ARG A 105 26.00 -18.98 2.39
N LEU A 106 24.97 -19.12 1.56
CA LEU A 106 23.66 -18.50 1.80
C LEU A 106 23.02 -19.10 3.06
N GLY A 107 23.10 -20.42 3.24
CA GLY A 107 22.63 -21.11 4.43
C GLY A 107 23.29 -20.55 5.70
N ARG A 108 24.61 -20.43 5.74
CA ARG A 108 25.33 -19.86 6.89
C ARG A 108 24.92 -18.41 7.21
N LEU A 109 24.62 -17.61 6.18
CA LEU A 109 24.16 -16.23 6.36
C LEU A 109 22.75 -16.20 6.96
N LEU A 110 21.85 -17.04 6.45
CA LEU A 110 20.49 -17.20 6.98
C LEU A 110 20.50 -17.75 8.42
N ASP A 111 21.34 -18.75 8.71
CA ASP A 111 21.53 -19.28 10.07
C ASP A 111 22.09 -18.22 11.02
N GLY A 112 22.93 -17.31 10.50
CA GLY A 112 23.44 -16.17 11.24
C GLY A 112 22.33 -15.19 11.62
N LEU A 113 21.45 -14.89 10.68
CA LEU A 113 20.28 -14.03 10.89
C LEU A 113 19.30 -14.67 11.89
N ASP A 114 19.00 -15.98 11.73
CA ASP A 114 18.11 -16.69 12.64
C ASP A 114 18.64 -16.69 14.08
N ARG A 115 19.93 -16.95 14.25
CA ARG A 115 20.59 -16.87 15.57
C ARG A 115 20.54 -15.46 16.15
N GLY A 116 20.74 -14.43 15.31
CA GLY A 116 20.61 -13.02 15.71
C GLY A 116 19.19 -12.69 16.17
N TYR A 117 18.21 -13.09 15.39
CA TYR A 117 16.79 -12.91 15.70
C TYR A 117 16.39 -13.61 17.00
N ARG A 118 16.76 -14.89 17.18
CA ARG A 118 16.47 -15.64 18.41
C ARG A 118 17.09 -15.01 19.64
N ARG A 119 18.30 -14.47 19.54
CA ARG A 119 18.96 -13.77 20.65
C ARG A 119 18.24 -12.46 20.99
N LEU A 120 17.86 -11.67 19.93
CA LEU A 120 17.10 -10.44 20.12
C LEU A 120 15.73 -10.72 20.74
N LEU A 121 15.03 -11.74 20.24
CA LEU A 121 13.72 -12.15 20.77
C LEU A 121 13.81 -12.57 22.22
N GLY A 122 14.83 -13.39 22.57
CA GLY A 122 15.09 -13.77 23.96
C GLY A 122 15.28 -12.55 24.87
N TRP A 123 16.13 -11.61 24.45
CA TRP A 123 16.36 -10.37 25.18
C TRP A 123 15.09 -9.53 25.35
N VAL A 124 14.27 -9.41 24.30
CA VAL A 124 12.96 -8.70 24.33
C VAL A 124 12.02 -9.34 25.32
N LEU A 125 11.89 -10.66 25.32
CA LEU A 125 11.01 -11.40 26.23
C LEU A 125 11.46 -11.31 27.69
N GLU A 126 12.76 -11.33 27.95
CA GLU A 126 13.33 -11.14 29.29
C GLU A 126 13.15 -9.69 29.79
N ASN A 127 13.24 -8.71 28.88
CA ASN A 127 13.15 -7.29 29.21
C ASN A 127 11.83 -6.64 28.82
N ARG A 128 10.73 -7.40 28.87
CA ARG A 128 9.39 -6.94 28.43
C ARG A 128 8.98 -5.56 28.93
N GLY A 129 9.31 -5.23 30.19
CA GLY A 129 8.99 -3.92 30.76
C GLY A 129 9.72 -2.76 30.08
N LYS A 130 11.02 -2.93 29.79
CA LYS A 130 11.82 -1.92 29.07
C LYS A 130 11.32 -1.76 27.65
N VAL A 131 11.00 -2.86 26.97
CA VAL A 131 10.48 -2.84 25.58
C VAL A 131 9.12 -2.14 25.54
N LEU A 132 8.22 -2.44 26.47
CA LEU A 132 6.94 -1.74 26.58
C LEU A 132 7.10 -0.23 26.83
N LEU A 133 8.03 0.15 27.70
CA LEU A 133 8.32 1.56 27.97
C LEU A 133 8.86 2.28 26.73
N VAL A 134 9.79 1.67 26.00
CA VAL A 134 10.33 2.21 24.73
C VAL A 134 9.22 2.32 23.70
N THR A 135 8.40 1.30 23.53
CA THR A 135 7.25 1.32 22.60
C THR A 135 6.27 2.44 22.97
N LEU A 136 5.94 2.58 24.25
CA LEU A 136 5.06 3.65 24.72
C LEU A 136 5.67 5.04 24.45
N ALA A 137 6.98 5.20 24.70
CA ALA A 137 7.68 6.45 24.40
C ALA A 137 7.65 6.80 22.89
N ILE A 138 7.83 5.80 22.02
CA ILE A 138 7.73 5.97 20.56
C ILE A 138 6.30 6.38 20.18
N VAL A 139 5.28 5.74 20.71
CA VAL A 139 3.87 6.06 20.43
C VAL A 139 3.53 7.49 20.87
N LEU A 140 3.97 7.88 22.07
CA LEU A 140 3.74 9.25 22.58
C LEU A 140 4.49 10.29 21.73
N ALA A 141 5.75 10.02 21.38
CA ALA A 141 6.53 10.88 20.48
C ALA A 141 5.86 11.00 19.11
N SER A 142 5.39 9.89 18.53
CA SER A 142 4.67 9.89 17.25
C SER A 142 3.39 10.74 17.32
N GLY A 143 2.61 10.62 18.41
CA GLY A 143 1.43 11.45 18.64
C GLY A 143 1.75 12.93 18.74
N PHE A 144 2.86 13.28 19.42
CA PHE A 144 3.33 14.64 19.54
C PHE A 144 3.76 15.23 18.18
N PHE A 145 4.52 14.48 17.37
CA PHE A 145 4.90 14.91 16.02
C PHE A 145 3.68 15.01 15.11
N PHE A 146 2.78 14.03 15.15
CA PHE A 146 1.56 14.03 14.35
C PHE A 146 0.65 15.24 14.62
N ALA A 147 0.62 15.72 15.86
CA ALA A 147 -0.15 16.91 16.22
C ALA A 147 0.45 18.23 15.66
N ARG A 148 1.74 18.20 15.26
CA ARG A 148 2.48 19.37 14.74
C ARG A 148 2.66 19.38 13.21
N VAL A 149 2.38 18.27 12.56
CA VAL A 149 2.43 18.19 11.10
C VAL A 149 1.15 18.79 10.54
N ASP A 150 1.29 19.69 9.57
CA ASP A 150 0.18 20.23 8.83
C ASP A 150 -0.56 19.10 8.08
N LYS A 151 -1.91 19.18 8.10
CA LYS A 151 -2.79 18.12 7.58
C LYS A 151 -3.40 18.52 6.25
N ASP A 152 -2.59 19.01 5.34
CA ASP A 152 -3.04 19.33 4.00
C ASP A 152 -2.85 18.13 3.06
N PHE A 153 -3.91 17.77 2.35
CA PHE A 153 -3.87 16.71 1.35
C PHE A 153 -3.09 17.13 0.09
N ILE A 154 -3.23 18.39 -0.28
CA ILE A 154 -2.47 19.02 -1.36
C ILE A 154 -1.68 20.16 -0.70
N PRO A 155 -0.35 20.05 -0.62
CA PRO A 155 0.45 21.14 -0.08
C PRO A 155 0.19 22.39 -0.92
N THR A 156 -0.05 23.51 -0.25
CA THR A 156 -0.14 24.82 -0.91
C THR A 156 1.25 25.21 -1.39
N GLU A 157 1.53 24.92 -2.66
CA GLU A 157 2.72 25.42 -3.30
C GLU A 157 2.48 26.89 -3.68
N ASP A 158 3.46 27.75 -3.39
CA ASP A 158 3.44 29.13 -3.88
C ASP A 158 3.84 29.12 -5.36
N ASP A 159 2.86 28.85 -6.21
CA ASP A 159 3.02 28.88 -7.68
C ASP A 159 3.19 30.28 -8.23
N ALA A 160 3.21 31.29 -7.38
CA ALA A 160 3.17 32.71 -7.76
C ALA A 160 1.98 32.99 -8.71
N ARG A 161 0.85 32.30 -8.49
CA ARG A 161 -0.38 32.44 -9.26
C ARG A 161 -1.55 32.72 -8.32
N PHE A 162 -2.43 33.58 -8.74
CA PHE A 162 -3.71 33.78 -8.07
C PHE A 162 -4.84 33.71 -9.08
N MET A 163 -6.02 33.29 -8.63
CA MET A 163 -7.22 33.21 -9.44
C MET A 163 -8.25 34.22 -8.94
N VAL A 164 -8.73 35.05 -9.84
CA VAL A 164 -9.85 35.97 -9.56
C VAL A 164 -11.08 35.44 -10.28
N SER A 165 -12.12 35.11 -9.51
CA SER A 165 -13.40 34.72 -10.06
C SER A 165 -14.42 35.80 -9.74
N PHE A 166 -15.13 36.28 -10.75
CA PHE A 166 -16.23 37.21 -10.58
C PHE A 166 -17.46 36.72 -11.32
N ARG A 167 -18.63 37.20 -10.90
CA ARG A 167 -19.92 36.87 -11.52
C ARG A 167 -20.66 38.14 -11.82
N ALA A 168 -21.08 38.31 -13.04
CA ALA A 168 -22.00 39.36 -13.41
C ALA A 168 -23.47 38.95 -13.14
N PRO A 169 -24.40 39.88 -13.01
CA PRO A 169 -25.83 39.62 -12.87
C PRO A 169 -26.37 38.74 -14.00
N LEU A 170 -27.37 37.93 -13.70
CA LEU A 170 -28.03 37.10 -14.70
C LEU A 170 -28.64 37.98 -15.80
N GLY A 171 -28.40 37.60 -17.06
CA GLY A 171 -28.87 38.37 -18.23
C GLY A 171 -27.86 39.38 -18.79
N THR A 172 -26.65 39.47 -18.21
CA THR A 172 -25.57 40.30 -18.78
C THR A 172 -25.20 39.79 -20.17
N SER A 173 -25.19 40.71 -21.16
CA SER A 173 -24.79 40.35 -22.51
C SER A 173 -23.29 40.00 -22.61
N ARG A 174 -22.94 39.24 -23.63
CA ARG A 174 -21.51 38.89 -23.86
C ARG A 174 -20.64 40.14 -24.07
N ALA A 175 -21.16 41.13 -24.81
CA ALA A 175 -20.43 42.39 -25.05
C ALA A 175 -20.15 43.13 -23.73
N THR A 176 -21.15 43.26 -22.86
CA THR A 176 -21.00 43.90 -21.55
C THR A 176 -20.04 43.09 -20.65
N MET A 177 -20.01 41.76 -20.78
CA MET A 177 -19.08 40.93 -20.05
C MET A 177 -17.63 41.15 -20.53
N GLU A 178 -17.43 41.29 -21.84
CA GLU A 178 -16.10 41.60 -22.43
C GLU A 178 -15.60 42.97 -21.93
N ASP A 179 -16.45 43.99 -21.90
CA ASP A 179 -16.11 45.34 -21.38
C ASP A 179 -15.69 45.26 -19.87
N LEU A 180 -16.45 44.52 -19.05
CA LEU A 180 -16.11 44.32 -17.63
C LEU A 180 -14.79 43.57 -17.43
N VAL A 181 -14.52 42.62 -18.29
CA VAL A 181 -13.25 41.84 -18.28
C VAL A 181 -12.08 42.74 -18.64
N ASP A 182 -12.25 43.63 -19.65
CA ASP A 182 -11.17 44.54 -20.06
C ASP A 182 -10.85 45.55 -18.96
N GLU A 183 -11.89 46.08 -18.27
CA GLU A 183 -11.71 46.93 -17.11
C GLU A 183 -10.99 46.23 -15.97
N LEU A 184 -11.37 45.00 -15.62
CA LEU A 184 -10.72 44.18 -14.60
C LEU A 184 -9.27 43.87 -14.99
N TYR A 185 -9.04 43.57 -16.27
CA TYR A 185 -7.70 43.28 -16.78
C TYR A 185 -6.77 44.51 -16.67
N ALA A 186 -7.30 45.69 -16.97
CA ALA A 186 -6.51 46.92 -16.82
C ALA A 186 -6.10 47.18 -15.37
N VAL A 187 -7.01 46.92 -14.42
CA VAL A 187 -6.71 47.05 -12.98
C VAL A 187 -5.64 46.02 -12.54
N ILE A 188 -5.78 44.76 -12.92
CA ILE A 188 -4.87 43.70 -12.56
C ILE A 188 -3.46 43.97 -13.13
N ARG A 189 -3.39 44.43 -14.37
CA ARG A 189 -2.11 44.68 -15.05
C ARG A 189 -1.40 45.97 -14.59
N ALA A 190 -2.11 46.85 -13.88
CA ALA A 190 -1.50 48.00 -13.25
C ALA A 190 -0.54 47.64 -12.08
N HIS A 191 -0.65 46.41 -11.55
CA HIS A 191 0.24 45.93 -10.51
C HIS A 191 1.54 45.37 -11.11
N PRO A 192 2.72 45.88 -10.73
CA PRO A 192 4.00 45.49 -11.32
C PRO A 192 4.39 44.02 -11.03
N GLU A 193 3.80 43.41 -10.02
CA GLU A 193 4.00 42.02 -9.64
C GLU A 193 3.36 41.03 -10.64
N VAL A 194 2.36 41.49 -11.42
CA VAL A 194 1.63 40.64 -12.38
C VAL A 194 2.34 40.63 -13.72
N LYS A 195 2.99 39.51 -14.04
CA LYS A 195 3.72 39.33 -15.32
C LYS A 195 2.78 38.98 -16.48
N SER A 196 1.78 38.17 -16.24
CA SER A 196 0.80 37.74 -17.26
C SER A 196 -0.53 37.37 -16.61
N ALA A 197 -1.62 37.56 -17.33
CA ALA A 197 -2.94 37.13 -16.91
C ALA A 197 -3.61 36.40 -18.09
N VAL A 198 -4.33 35.32 -17.78
CA VAL A 198 -5.19 34.58 -18.72
C VAL A 198 -6.62 34.73 -18.25
N ILE A 199 -7.50 35.13 -19.15
CA ILE A 199 -8.89 35.40 -18.84
C ILE A 199 -9.78 34.43 -19.61
N GLY A 200 -10.73 33.83 -18.91
CA GLY A 200 -11.77 32.96 -19.49
C GLY A 200 -13.15 33.49 -19.18
N ILE A 201 -14.03 33.55 -20.19
CA ILE A 201 -15.43 33.95 -20.05
C ILE A 201 -16.30 32.72 -20.32
N GLY A 202 -17.21 32.39 -19.38
CA GLY A 202 -18.22 31.36 -19.63
C GLY A 202 -17.87 29.95 -19.11
N PHE A 203 -17.26 29.89 -17.93
CA PHE A 203 -17.08 28.62 -17.18
C PHE A 203 -18.18 28.42 -16.15
#